data_47272d62b189eb259c13a110533e73de
#
_entry.id   47272d62b189eb259c13a110533e73de
#
_cell.length_a   1.000
_cell.length_b   1.000
_cell.length_c   1.000
_cell.angle_alpha   90.00
_cell.angle_beta   90.00
_cell.angle_gamma   90.00
#
_symmetry.space_group_name_H-M   'P 1'
#
loop_
_entity.id
_entity.type
_entity.pdbx_description
1 polymer ?
#
loop_
_entity_poly.entity_id
_entity_poly.type
_entity_poly.pdbx_seq_one_letter_code
_entity_poly.pdbx_strand_id
1 'polypeptide(L)'
;MKNIAVVMGGFSAEKVISLKSGKVALNFLDKDKYNAFAVIIDNEGWRLEKNGKSYPINKSDFSVNIDNQMIKFDGVFMAIHGTPGENGVLQHYLDNLEIPYTCSGVKASALSFDKGACNEFLRNFDIPCAKSIKLKKGDTIDPSNIIKQLKLPCFVKPNGNGSSFGISKVKSIEELMPAIDKAFKHDEYILIESLLIGTEVTCGVHNLNGTIETFPITEIVSENDFFDFEAKYEGKSKEITPARISDNLAKKVSERTIEIYQLLELNGIARVDFIIMDNEPYIIEANTVPGLSEESIIPQQARCQGISLSELFNQSVEHMFHGK
;
A
#
# COMPACT_ATOMS: atom_id res chain seq x y z
N MET A 1 4.03 -10.00 28.79
CA MET A 1 4.03 -9.04 27.65
C MET A 1 4.33 -9.82 26.38
N LYS A 2 3.66 -9.51 25.29
CA LYS A 2 3.92 -10.15 23.98
C LYS A 2 5.08 -9.44 23.25
N ASN A 3 5.92 -10.21 22.60
CA ASN A 3 7.05 -9.70 21.81
C ASN A 3 6.57 -9.40 20.38
N ILE A 4 6.58 -8.15 19.95
CA ILE A 4 6.12 -7.72 18.64
C ILE A 4 7.33 -7.28 17.81
N ALA A 5 7.56 -7.94 16.68
CA ALA A 5 8.51 -7.48 15.69
C ALA A 5 7.86 -6.38 14.84
N VAL A 6 8.34 -5.15 14.96
CA VAL A 6 7.97 -4.07 14.04
C VAL A 6 8.89 -4.17 12.83
N VAL A 7 8.40 -4.81 11.76
CA VAL A 7 9.20 -5.03 10.55
C VAL A 7 9.14 -3.81 9.64
N MET A 8 10.30 -3.32 9.23
CA MET A 8 10.47 -2.12 8.43
C MET A 8 11.65 -2.27 7.45
N GLY A 9 11.77 -1.38 6.47
CA GLY A 9 12.80 -1.41 5.44
C GLY A 9 12.19 -1.72 4.08
N GLY A 10 12.41 -2.91 3.56
CA GLY A 10 11.96 -3.34 2.22
C GLY A 10 13.06 -3.23 1.16
N PHE A 11 12.73 -3.70 -0.04
CA PHE A 11 13.65 -3.77 -1.19
C PHE A 11 13.36 -2.69 -2.24
N SER A 12 12.32 -1.88 -2.01
CA SER A 12 11.90 -0.79 -2.90
C SER A 12 12.48 0.56 -2.48
N ALA A 13 12.28 1.56 -3.32
CA ALA A 13 12.62 2.95 -3.01
C ALA A 13 11.81 3.52 -1.82
N GLU A 14 10.73 2.84 -1.41
CA GLU A 14 9.89 3.21 -0.26
C GLU A 14 10.53 2.86 1.10
N LYS A 15 11.73 2.24 1.11
CA LYS A 15 12.49 1.90 2.33
C LYS A 15 12.55 3.06 3.33
N VAL A 16 12.77 4.29 2.85
CA VAL A 16 12.88 5.48 3.72
C VAL A 16 11.56 5.74 4.47
N ILE A 17 10.44 5.61 3.79
CA ILE A 17 9.10 5.82 4.37
C ILE A 17 8.77 4.66 5.32
N SER A 18 9.09 3.44 4.93
CA SER A 18 8.93 2.25 5.78
C SER A 18 9.67 2.38 7.11
N LEU A 19 10.92 2.85 7.09
CA LEU A 19 11.70 3.10 8.30
C LEU A 19 11.07 4.19 9.19
N LYS A 20 10.47 5.23 8.59
CA LYS A 20 9.71 6.25 9.34
C LYS A 20 8.46 5.64 9.98
N SER A 21 7.65 4.91 9.20
CA SER A 21 6.43 4.24 9.68
C SER A 21 6.72 3.29 10.84
N GLY A 22 7.76 2.46 10.72
CA GLY A 22 8.16 1.53 11.78
C GLY A 22 8.63 2.24 13.05
N LYS A 23 9.38 3.36 12.94
CA LYS A 23 9.79 4.16 14.10
C LYS A 23 8.58 4.77 14.83
N VAL A 24 7.59 5.24 14.08
CA VAL A 24 6.35 5.77 14.66
C VAL A 24 5.60 4.65 15.38
N ALA A 25 5.46 3.46 14.78
CA ALA A 25 4.83 2.31 15.43
C ALA A 25 5.55 1.94 16.75
N LEU A 26 6.88 1.87 16.78
CA LEU A 26 7.67 1.60 17.99
C LEU A 26 7.43 2.63 19.10
N ASN A 27 7.18 3.90 18.77
CA ASN A 27 6.96 4.96 19.73
C ASN A 27 5.55 4.92 20.33
N PHE A 28 4.54 4.52 19.54
CA PHE A 28 3.12 4.60 19.91
C PHE A 28 2.50 3.27 20.37
N LEU A 29 3.19 2.14 20.18
CA LEU A 29 2.76 0.87 20.79
C LEU A 29 2.86 0.92 22.31
N ASP A 30 1.85 0.38 22.99
CA ASP A 30 1.71 0.36 24.44
C ASP A 30 2.82 -0.49 25.09
N LYS A 31 3.72 0.16 25.80
CA LYS A 31 4.91 -0.46 26.43
C LYS A 31 4.55 -1.30 27.66
N ASP A 32 3.34 -1.15 28.20
CA ASP A 32 2.85 -1.98 29.30
C ASP A 32 2.24 -3.31 28.79
N LYS A 33 1.83 -3.33 27.52
CA LYS A 33 1.26 -4.52 26.87
C LYS A 33 2.29 -5.29 26.02
N TYR A 34 3.20 -4.58 25.33
CA TYR A 34 4.07 -5.14 24.30
C TYR A 34 5.54 -4.81 24.49
N ASN A 35 6.40 -5.80 24.25
CA ASN A 35 7.82 -5.59 23.97
C ASN A 35 7.97 -5.40 22.46
N ALA A 36 8.05 -4.18 21.97
CA ALA A 36 8.21 -3.89 20.55
C ALA A 36 9.69 -3.84 20.16
N PHE A 37 10.06 -4.54 19.09
CA PHE A 37 11.43 -4.67 18.59
C PHE A 37 11.54 -4.15 17.15
N ALA A 38 12.55 -3.32 16.88
CA ALA A 38 12.85 -2.85 15.53
C ALA A 38 13.52 -3.99 14.73
N VAL A 39 12.82 -4.51 13.72
CA VAL A 39 13.35 -5.53 12.80
C VAL A 39 13.44 -4.95 11.41
N ILE A 40 14.66 -4.85 10.89
CA ILE A 40 14.93 -4.33 9.55
C ILE A 40 15.08 -5.50 8.59
N ILE A 41 14.35 -5.46 7.49
CA ILE A 41 14.40 -6.41 6.38
C ILE A 41 14.76 -5.63 5.12
N ASP A 42 15.96 -5.81 4.61
CA ASP A 42 16.44 -5.13 3.41
C ASP A 42 17.51 -5.96 2.67
N ASN A 43 18.13 -5.37 1.64
CA ASN A 43 19.18 -6.02 0.84
C ASN A 43 20.45 -6.37 1.63
N GLU A 44 20.66 -5.76 2.80
CA GLU A 44 21.79 -6.06 3.69
C GLU A 44 21.50 -7.28 4.58
N GLY A 45 20.24 -7.69 4.66
CA GLY A 45 19.81 -8.84 5.46
C GLY A 45 18.64 -8.55 6.39
N TRP A 46 18.32 -9.53 7.23
CA TRP A 46 17.29 -9.45 8.25
C TRP A 46 17.93 -9.31 9.61
N ARG A 47 17.67 -8.23 10.30
CA ARG A 47 18.32 -7.92 11.58
C ARG A 47 17.42 -7.17 12.54
N LEU A 48 17.59 -7.40 13.82
CA LEU A 48 17.02 -6.59 14.89
C LEU A 48 18.03 -5.51 15.28
N GLU A 49 17.57 -4.28 15.39
CA GLU A 49 18.37 -3.15 15.85
C GLU A 49 18.02 -2.82 17.31
N LYS A 50 19.05 -2.81 18.20
CA LYS A 50 18.87 -2.47 19.61
C LYS A 50 20.12 -1.78 20.18
N ASN A 51 19.96 -0.59 20.74
CA ASN A 51 21.04 0.17 21.39
C ASN A 51 22.28 0.35 20.51
N GLY A 52 22.08 0.60 19.19
CA GLY A 52 23.18 0.79 18.23
C GLY A 52 23.91 -0.51 17.83
N LYS A 53 23.39 -1.67 18.23
CA LYS A 53 23.88 -3.00 17.79
C LYS A 53 22.87 -3.67 16.88
N SER A 54 23.38 -4.42 15.91
CA SER A 54 22.59 -5.25 14.99
C SER A 54 22.72 -6.72 15.35
N TYR A 55 21.61 -7.43 15.41
CA TYR A 55 21.53 -8.85 15.71
C TYR A 55 20.84 -9.58 14.54
N PRO A 56 21.47 -10.58 13.91
CA PRO A 56 20.88 -11.27 12.76
C PRO A 56 19.65 -12.07 13.17
N ILE A 57 18.59 -11.99 12.35
CA ILE A 57 17.38 -12.82 12.51
C ILE A 57 17.68 -14.23 11.96
N ASN A 58 17.34 -15.24 12.72
CA ASN A 58 17.30 -16.62 12.23
C ASN A 58 16.07 -16.81 11.34
N LYS A 59 16.30 -16.95 10.03
CA LYS A 59 15.21 -17.09 9.05
C LYS A 59 14.49 -18.43 9.12
N SER A 60 15.00 -19.42 9.86
CA SER A 60 14.32 -20.73 9.96
C SER A 60 13.11 -20.69 10.90
N ASP A 61 13.10 -19.78 11.88
CA ASP A 61 12.06 -19.67 12.91
C ASP A 61 11.73 -18.24 13.32
N PHE A 62 12.27 -17.25 12.60
CA PHE A 62 12.13 -15.82 12.86
C PHE A 62 12.53 -15.39 14.28
N SER A 63 13.46 -16.10 14.92
CA SER A 63 14.01 -15.75 16.22
C SER A 63 15.27 -14.90 16.12
N VAL A 64 15.72 -14.34 17.25
CA VAL A 64 16.97 -13.60 17.35
C VAL A 64 17.68 -13.90 18.68
N ASN A 65 19.00 -14.02 18.66
CA ASN A 65 19.79 -14.13 19.88
C ASN A 65 20.37 -12.77 20.25
N ILE A 66 19.95 -12.23 21.39
CA ILE A 66 20.44 -10.96 21.94
C ILE A 66 21.23 -11.27 23.21
N ASP A 67 22.53 -11.05 23.18
CA ASP A 67 23.42 -11.22 24.34
C ASP A 67 23.22 -12.59 25.05
N ASN A 68 23.14 -13.69 24.30
CA ASN A 68 22.85 -15.07 24.72
C ASN A 68 21.41 -15.36 25.18
N GLN A 69 20.49 -14.43 25.00
CA GLN A 69 19.07 -14.64 25.25
C GLN A 69 18.34 -14.80 23.91
N MET A 70 17.68 -15.93 23.71
CA MET A 70 16.83 -16.18 22.56
C MET A 70 15.50 -15.46 22.71
N ILE A 71 15.18 -14.60 21.74
CA ILE A 71 13.91 -13.91 21.63
C ILE A 71 13.12 -14.52 20.47
N LYS A 72 11.88 -14.93 20.73
CA LYS A 72 10.86 -15.28 19.73
C LYS A 72 9.80 -14.20 19.70
N PHE A 73 9.24 -13.96 18.52
CA PHE A 73 8.18 -12.96 18.34
C PHE A 73 6.82 -13.65 18.35
N ASP A 74 5.88 -13.07 19.10
CA ASP A 74 4.48 -13.52 19.17
C ASP A 74 3.65 -13.01 17.98
N GLY A 75 4.10 -11.94 17.32
CA GLY A 75 3.44 -11.35 16.16
C GLY A 75 4.29 -10.29 15.48
N VAL A 76 3.85 -9.89 14.29
CA VAL A 76 4.54 -8.93 13.42
C VAL A 76 3.66 -7.71 13.15
N PHE A 77 4.13 -6.53 13.53
CA PHE A 77 3.58 -5.26 13.05
C PHE A 77 4.23 -4.94 11.70
N MET A 78 3.45 -4.98 10.62
CA MET A 78 3.93 -4.76 9.26
C MET A 78 4.01 -3.26 8.96
N ALA A 79 5.22 -2.78 8.69
CA ALA A 79 5.47 -1.41 8.24
C ALA A 79 6.34 -1.36 6.97
N ILE A 80 6.50 -2.48 6.26
CA ILE A 80 7.23 -2.52 4.98
C ILE A 80 6.28 -2.16 3.85
N HIS A 81 6.52 -1.02 3.21
CA HIS A 81 5.86 -0.61 1.98
C HIS A 81 6.54 -1.25 0.77
N GLY A 82 5.74 -1.66 -0.21
CA GLY A 82 6.24 -2.41 -1.36
C GLY A 82 6.74 -3.81 -1.01
N THR A 83 7.69 -4.33 -1.80
CA THR A 83 8.27 -5.67 -1.60
C THR A 83 9.23 -5.69 -0.42
N PRO A 84 9.16 -6.72 0.48
CA PRO A 84 8.30 -7.92 0.46
C PRO A 84 7.02 -7.79 1.30
N GLY A 85 6.66 -6.60 1.78
CA GLY A 85 5.58 -6.38 2.73
C GLY A 85 4.18 -6.32 2.10
N GLU A 86 4.07 -5.92 0.82
CA GLU A 86 2.77 -5.75 0.15
C GLU A 86 2.49 -6.78 -0.97
N ASN A 87 3.46 -7.62 -1.34
CA ASN A 87 3.31 -8.57 -2.43
C ASN A 87 3.03 -10.01 -2.00
N GLY A 88 2.75 -10.24 -0.71
CA GLY A 88 2.44 -11.58 -0.18
C GLY A 88 3.66 -12.42 0.22
N VAL A 89 4.88 -12.02 -0.16
CA VAL A 89 6.09 -12.83 0.08
C VAL A 89 6.40 -12.95 1.58
N LEU A 90 6.39 -11.84 2.31
CA LEU A 90 6.66 -11.86 3.74
C LEU A 90 5.51 -12.49 4.52
N GLN A 91 4.28 -12.27 4.09
CA GLN A 91 3.10 -12.91 4.66
C GLN A 91 3.18 -14.44 4.53
N HIS A 92 3.52 -14.96 3.34
CA HIS A 92 3.69 -16.40 3.13
C HIS A 92 4.78 -17.00 4.04
N TYR A 93 5.89 -16.30 4.22
CA TYR A 93 6.94 -16.73 5.14
C TYR A 93 6.44 -16.79 6.59
N LEU A 94 5.70 -15.78 7.05
CA LEU A 94 5.14 -15.71 8.41
C LEU A 94 4.04 -16.75 8.63
N ASP A 95 3.19 -17.00 7.61
CA ASP A 95 2.15 -18.03 7.66
C ASP A 95 2.74 -19.44 7.86
N ASN A 96 3.86 -19.75 7.17
CA ASN A 96 4.58 -21.03 7.35
C ASN A 96 5.17 -21.20 8.77
N LEU A 97 5.38 -20.11 9.48
CA LEU A 97 5.87 -20.12 10.87
C LEU A 97 4.74 -19.93 11.89
N GLU A 98 3.50 -19.84 11.45
CA GLU A 98 2.31 -19.57 12.28
C GLU A 98 2.44 -18.26 13.10
N ILE A 99 3.17 -17.26 12.57
CA ILE A 99 3.34 -15.95 13.22
C ILE A 99 2.31 -14.98 12.66
N PRO A 100 1.36 -14.47 13.47
CA PRO A 100 0.36 -13.51 13.02
C PRO A 100 0.97 -12.14 12.71
N TYR A 101 0.30 -11.37 11.83
CA TYR A 101 0.73 -10.05 11.38
C TYR A 101 -0.45 -9.10 11.16
N THR A 102 -0.19 -7.77 11.16
CA THR A 102 -1.21 -6.72 11.20
C THR A 102 -1.79 -6.30 9.84
N CYS A 103 -1.41 -6.93 8.74
CA CYS A 103 -1.87 -6.56 7.39
C CYS A 103 -2.66 -7.69 6.71
N SER A 104 -3.09 -7.45 5.48
CA SER A 104 -3.78 -8.44 4.63
C SER A 104 -2.91 -9.67 4.38
N GLY A 105 -3.56 -10.83 4.19
CA GLY A 105 -2.90 -12.10 3.95
C GLY A 105 -2.28 -12.22 2.55
N VAL A 106 -1.68 -13.39 2.26
CA VAL A 106 -0.92 -13.66 1.03
C VAL A 106 -1.72 -13.36 -0.24
N LYS A 107 -2.93 -13.94 -0.36
CA LYS A 107 -3.78 -13.80 -1.56
C LYS A 107 -4.14 -12.34 -1.83
N ALA A 108 -4.64 -11.66 -0.80
CA ALA A 108 -5.07 -10.28 -0.89
C ALA A 108 -3.92 -9.34 -1.25
N SER A 109 -2.76 -9.49 -0.58
CA SER A 109 -1.56 -8.70 -0.84
C SER A 109 -1.03 -8.94 -2.26
N ALA A 110 -0.89 -10.19 -2.70
CA ALA A 110 -0.41 -10.50 -4.05
C ALA A 110 -1.34 -9.97 -5.15
N LEU A 111 -2.68 -10.10 -4.96
CA LEU A 111 -3.65 -9.63 -5.93
C LEU A 111 -3.68 -8.10 -6.02
N SER A 112 -3.71 -7.39 -4.89
CA SER A 112 -3.74 -5.93 -4.87
C SER A 112 -2.44 -5.31 -5.39
N PHE A 113 -1.30 -5.96 -5.19
CA PHE A 113 0.00 -5.50 -5.66
C PHE A 113 0.15 -5.59 -7.19
N ASP A 114 -0.44 -6.62 -7.83
CA ASP A 114 -0.54 -6.73 -9.29
C ASP A 114 -1.71 -5.88 -9.81
N LYS A 115 -1.42 -4.62 -10.19
CA LYS A 115 -2.44 -3.66 -10.62
C LYS A 115 -3.31 -4.18 -11.76
N GLY A 116 -2.71 -4.87 -12.73
CA GLY A 116 -3.43 -5.43 -13.88
C GLY A 116 -4.41 -6.54 -13.46
N ALA A 117 -3.95 -7.49 -12.63
CA ALA A 117 -4.78 -8.57 -12.12
C ALA A 117 -5.87 -8.05 -11.16
N CYS A 118 -5.54 -7.08 -10.30
CA CYS A 118 -6.49 -6.43 -9.41
C CYS A 118 -7.63 -5.76 -10.19
N ASN A 119 -7.29 -4.94 -11.19
CA ASN A 119 -8.28 -4.27 -12.03
C ASN A 119 -9.13 -5.27 -12.84
N GLU A 120 -8.54 -6.34 -13.37
CA GLU A 120 -9.26 -7.39 -14.08
C GLU A 120 -10.23 -8.11 -13.15
N PHE A 121 -9.78 -8.48 -11.95
CA PHE A 121 -10.63 -9.10 -10.94
C PHE A 121 -11.82 -8.20 -10.56
N LEU A 122 -11.57 -6.94 -10.23
CA LEU A 122 -12.59 -6.00 -9.79
C LEU A 122 -13.62 -5.65 -10.88
N ARG A 123 -13.22 -5.63 -12.16
CA ARG A 123 -14.16 -5.46 -13.28
C ARG A 123 -15.21 -6.56 -13.38
N ASN A 124 -14.93 -7.78 -12.94
CA ASN A 124 -15.92 -8.86 -12.91
C ASN A 124 -17.04 -8.62 -11.89
N PHE A 125 -16.87 -7.64 -11.01
CA PHE A 125 -17.86 -7.19 -10.02
C PHE A 125 -18.37 -5.77 -10.30
N ASP A 126 -18.25 -5.30 -11.54
CA ASP A 126 -18.69 -3.97 -11.98
C ASP A 126 -18.05 -2.80 -11.19
N ILE A 127 -16.85 -3.00 -10.60
CA ILE A 127 -16.08 -1.92 -10.00
C ILE A 127 -15.45 -1.07 -11.11
N PRO A 128 -15.73 0.23 -11.17
CA PRO A 128 -15.16 1.12 -12.19
C PRO A 128 -13.64 1.21 -12.07
N CYS A 129 -12.93 0.83 -13.15
CA CYS A 129 -11.48 0.91 -13.29
C CYS A 129 -11.14 1.57 -14.62
N ALA A 130 -9.95 2.17 -14.73
CA ALA A 130 -9.44 2.62 -16.02
C ALA A 130 -9.38 1.45 -17.02
N LYS A 131 -9.66 1.71 -18.30
CA LYS A 131 -9.36 0.73 -19.35
C LYS A 131 -7.87 0.50 -19.38
N SER A 132 -7.43 -0.75 -19.44
CA SER A 132 -6.00 -1.08 -19.35
C SER A 132 -5.62 -2.22 -20.27
N ILE A 133 -4.34 -2.21 -20.67
CA ILE A 133 -3.67 -3.29 -21.41
C ILE A 133 -2.43 -3.65 -20.61
N LYS A 134 -2.31 -4.91 -20.19
CA LYS A 134 -1.12 -5.45 -19.52
C LYS A 134 -0.22 -6.09 -20.59
N LEU A 135 1.06 -5.72 -20.58
CA LEU A 135 2.10 -6.24 -21.45
C LEU A 135 3.20 -6.91 -20.67
N LYS A 136 3.73 -7.99 -21.20
CA LYS A 136 4.95 -8.65 -20.70
C LYS A 136 6.15 -8.23 -21.56
N LYS A 137 7.32 -8.16 -20.97
CA LYS A 137 8.57 -7.90 -21.70
C LYS A 137 8.80 -8.98 -22.76
N GLY A 138 8.91 -8.55 -24.02
CA GLY A 138 9.04 -9.44 -25.17
C GLY A 138 7.75 -9.66 -25.95
N ASP A 139 6.60 -9.17 -25.49
CA ASP A 139 5.36 -9.19 -26.27
C ASP A 139 5.49 -8.38 -27.56
N THR A 140 4.72 -8.77 -28.58
CA THR A 140 4.57 -7.96 -29.80
C THR A 140 3.69 -6.75 -29.50
N ILE A 141 4.22 -5.55 -29.69
CA ILE A 141 3.53 -4.30 -29.39
C ILE A 141 3.01 -3.68 -30.67
N ASP A 142 1.71 -3.39 -30.71
CA ASP A 142 1.06 -2.60 -31.78
C ASP A 142 0.60 -1.25 -31.19
N PRO A 143 1.39 -0.17 -31.34
CA PRO A 143 1.07 1.15 -30.81
C PRO A 143 -0.25 1.70 -31.32
N SER A 144 -0.59 1.46 -32.58
CA SER A 144 -1.83 1.96 -33.20
C SER A 144 -3.06 1.30 -32.57
N ASN A 145 -3.01 -0.02 -32.30
CA ASN A 145 -4.08 -0.74 -31.65
C ASN A 145 -4.24 -0.32 -30.18
N ILE A 146 -3.15 -0.13 -29.45
CA ILE A 146 -3.16 0.34 -28.06
C ILE A 146 -3.87 1.71 -27.98
N ILE A 147 -3.48 2.67 -28.80
CA ILE A 147 -4.08 3.99 -28.81
C ILE A 147 -5.53 3.98 -29.27
N LYS A 148 -5.88 3.11 -30.22
CA LYS A 148 -7.28 2.93 -30.63
C LYS A 148 -8.17 2.49 -29.46
N GLN A 149 -7.68 1.62 -28.57
CA GLN A 149 -8.41 1.10 -27.41
C GLN A 149 -8.45 2.06 -26.25
N LEU A 150 -7.30 2.64 -25.87
CA LEU A 150 -7.15 3.42 -24.63
C LEU A 150 -7.34 4.92 -24.84
N LYS A 151 -7.17 5.42 -26.08
CA LYS A 151 -7.12 6.83 -26.44
C LYS A 151 -5.84 7.52 -25.88
N LEU A 152 -5.65 8.77 -26.29
CA LEU A 152 -4.62 9.65 -25.76
C LEU A 152 -5.28 10.83 -25.02
N PRO A 153 -4.68 11.33 -23.96
CA PRO A 153 -3.47 10.81 -23.33
C PRO A 153 -3.74 9.51 -22.53
N CYS A 154 -2.69 8.69 -22.37
CA CYS A 154 -2.73 7.49 -21.54
C CYS A 154 -1.52 7.44 -20.60
N PHE A 155 -1.54 6.55 -19.61
CA PHE A 155 -0.42 6.31 -18.72
C PHE A 155 0.24 4.96 -19.04
N VAL A 156 1.57 4.93 -18.96
CA VAL A 156 2.37 3.70 -18.97
C VAL A 156 3.06 3.59 -17.63
N LYS A 157 2.88 2.47 -16.91
CA LYS A 157 3.44 2.25 -15.57
C LYS A 157 3.91 0.81 -15.37
N PRO A 158 4.92 0.56 -14.52
CA PRO A 158 5.21 -0.78 -14.01
C PRO A 158 3.98 -1.38 -13.32
N ASN A 159 3.78 -2.68 -13.44
CA ASN A 159 2.59 -3.35 -12.92
C ASN A 159 2.65 -3.58 -11.40
N GLY A 160 3.81 -3.98 -10.86
CA GLY A 160 4.02 -4.36 -9.46
C GLY A 160 4.92 -3.40 -8.65
N ASN A 161 5.06 -2.14 -9.04
CA ASN A 161 5.84 -1.16 -8.31
C ASN A 161 4.97 -0.07 -7.67
N GLY A 162 5.36 0.38 -6.46
CA GLY A 162 4.76 1.51 -5.76
C GLY A 162 5.40 2.86 -6.10
N SER A 163 4.96 3.91 -5.40
CA SER A 163 5.55 5.27 -5.40
C SER A 163 5.72 5.93 -6.76
N SER A 164 4.91 5.59 -7.73
CA SER A 164 4.89 6.21 -9.06
C SER A 164 6.21 6.14 -9.85
N PHE A 165 7.15 5.26 -9.47
CA PHE A 165 8.39 5.06 -10.22
C PHE A 165 8.13 4.43 -11.60
N GLY A 166 8.78 5.00 -12.63
CA GLY A 166 8.66 4.48 -13.99
C GLY A 166 7.37 4.84 -14.71
N ILE A 167 6.48 5.61 -14.10
CA ILE A 167 5.25 6.12 -14.73
C ILE A 167 5.58 7.17 -15.79
N SER A 168 4.83 7.14 -16.89
CA SER A 168 4.88 8.16 -17.96
C SER A 168 3.48 8.46 -18.46
N LYS A 169 3.14 9.76 -18.58
CA LYS A 169 1.96 10.23 -19.29
C LYS A 169 2.30 10.39 -20.76
N VAL A 170 1.64 9.66 -21.62
CA VAL A 170 1.83 9.61 -23.07
C VAL A 170 0.78 10.49 -23.73
N LYS A 171 1.22 11.52 -24.45
CA LYS A 171 0.34 12.51 -25.11
C LYS A 171 0.27 12.31 -26.63
N SER A 172 1.25 11.60 -27.21
CA SER A 172 1.33 11.29 -28.64
C SER A 172 1.76 9.84 -28.88
N ILE A 173 1.55 9.32 -30.09
CA ILE A 173 1.93 7.94 -30.42
C ILE A 173 3.44 7.73 -30.39
N GLU A 174 4.21 8.77 -30.72
CA GLU A 174 5.67 8.78 -30.74
C GLU A 174 6.25 8.60 -29.33
N GLU A 175 5.55 9.07 -28.29
CA GLU A 175 5.95 8.94 -26.90
C GLU A 175 5.70 7.53 -26.32
N LEU A 176 4.84 6.72 -26.96
CA LEU A 176 4.38 5.45 -26.38
C LEU A 176 5.52 4.45 -26.23
N MET A 177 6.30 4.19 -27.28
CA MET A 177 7.40 3.21 -27.21
C MET A 177 8.49 3.62 -26.20
N PRO A 178 8.98 4.89 -26.18
CA PRO A 178 9.90 5.34 -25.12
C PRO A 178 9.36 5.16 -23.70
N ALA A 179 8.06 5.40 -23.49
CA ALA A 179 7.42 5.19 -22.18
C ALA A 179 7.37 3.71 -21.79
N ILE A 180 7.04 2.82 -22.72
CA ILE A 180 7.06 1.36 -22.55
C ILE A 180 8.48 0.88 -22.20
N ASP A 181 9.48 1.29 -22.94
CA ASP A 181 10.88 0.94 -22.68
C ASP A 181 11.36 1.42 -21.31
N LYS A 182 10.91 2.60 -20.89
CA LYS A 182 11.20 3.14 -19.56
C LYS A 182 10.55 2.27 -18.46
N ALA A 183 9.29 1.93 -18.60
CA ALA A 183 8.56 1.10 -17.62
C ALA A 183 9.14 -0.31 -17.50
N PHE A 184 9.54 -0.94 -18.60
CA PHE A 184 10.21 -2.26 -18.62
C PHE A 184 11.61 -2.30 -17.97
N LYS A 185 12.19 -1.13 -17.63
CA LYS A 185 13.42 -1.09 -16.81
C LYS A 185 13.13 -1.37 -15.33
N HIS A 186 11.88 -1.23 -14.92
CA HIS A 186 11.46 -1.33 -13.53
C HIS A 186 10.66 -2.60 -13.22
N ASP A 187 10.04 -3.24 -14.24
CA ASP A 187 9.22 -4.44 -14.05
C ASP A 187 9.21 -5.29 -15.33
N GLU A 188 8.99 -6.60 -15.18
CA GLU A 188 8.78 -7.54 -16.29
C GLU A 188 7.39 -7.36 -16.93
N TYR A 189 6.42 -6.85 -16.15
CA TYR A 189 5.06 -6.55 -16.60
C TYR A 189 4.79 -5.06 -16.47
N ILE A 190 4.13 -4.49 -17.47
CA ILE A 190 3.71 -3.10 -17.46
C ILE A 190 2.21 -2.99 -17.72
N LEU A 191 1.63 -1.90 -17.27
CA LEU A 191 0.24 -1.58 -17.47
C LEU A 191 0.13 -0.27 -18.26
N ILE A 192 -0.65 -0.28 -19.34
CA ILE A 192 -1.01 0.92 -20.08
C ILE A 192 -2.48 1.21 -19.78
N GLU A 193 -2.79 2.42 -19.29
CA GLU A 193 -4.14 2.77 -18.84
C GLU A 193 -4.64 4.05 -19.49
N SER A 194 -5.95 4.07 -19.78
CA SER A 194 -6.62 5.31 -20.18
C SER A 194 -6.53 6.36 -19.06
N LEU A 195 -6.34 7.62 -19.43
CA LEU A 195 -6.38 8.73 -18.48
C LEU A 195 -7.78 8.85 -17.86
N LEU A 196 -7.82 8.87 -16.53
CA LEU A 196 -8.99 9.31 -15.77
C LEU A 196 -8.81 10.80 -15.43
N ILE A 197 -9.83 11.60 -15.64
CA ILE A 197 -9.82 13.04 -15.35
C ILE A 197 -10.90 13.33 -14.32
N GLY A 198 -10.50 13.81 -13.15
CA GLY A 198 -11.43 14.09 -12.08
C GLY A 198 -10.73 14.51 -10.78
N THR A 199 -11.45 14.41 -9.68
CA THR A 199 -10.92 14.70 -8.34
C THR A 199 -10.28 13.44 -7.78
N GLU A 200 -8.98 13.51 -7.42
CA GLU A 200 -8.28 12.41 -6.76
C GLU A 200 -8.63 12.41 -5.27
N VAL A 201 -9.08 11.25 -4.79
CA VAL A 201 -9.39 11.04 -3.37
C VAL A 201 -8.85 9.70 -2.91
N THR A 202 -8.58 9.61 -1.61
CA THR A 202 -8.14 8.37 -0.99
C THR A 202 -8.92 8.09 0.28
N CYS A 203 -9.31 6.84 0.47
CA CYS A 203 -10.12 6.39 1.58
C CYS A 203 -9.42 5.25 2.33
N GLY A 204 -9.05 5.49 3.58
CA GLY A 204 -8.58 4.46 4.47
C GLY A 204 -9.74 3.59 4.97
N VAL A 205 -9.47 2.33 5.23
CA VAL A 205 -10.45 1.33 5.67
C VAL A 205 -9.80 0.33 6.60
N HIS A 206 -10.56 -0.21 7.56
CA HIS A 206 -10.10 -1.22 8.49
C HIS A 206 -11.24 -2.10 9.00
N ASN A 207 -10.89 -3.24 9.63
CA ASN A 207 -11.81 -4.14 10.32
C ASN A 207 -11.39 -4.40 11.78
N LEU A 208 -10.67 -3.45 12.40
CA LEU A 208 -10.01 -3.65 13.70
C LEU A 208 -10.99 -3.94 14.84
N ASN A 209 -12.23 -3.48 14.75
CA ASN A 209 -13.28 -3.69 15.74
C ASN A 209 -14.26 -4.81 15.34
N GLY A 210 -13.89 -5.67 14.38
CA GLY A 210 -14.74 -6.75 13.88
C GLY A 210 -15.78 -6.30 12.85
N THR A 211 -15.90 -5.00 12.60
CA THR A 211 -16.70 -4.40 11.50
C THR A 211 -15.79 -3.69 10.53
N ILE A 212 -16.19 -3.66 9.23
CA ILE A 212 -15.44 -2.91 8.22
C ILE A 212 -15.90 -1.46 8.26
N GLU A 213 -14.97 -0.56 8.57
CA GLU A 213 -15.22 0.88 8.71
C GLU A 213 -14.22 1.67 7.89
N THR A 214 -14.69 2.81 7.34
CA THR A 214 -13.83 3.73 6.59
C THR A 214 -13.41 4.91 7.46
N PHE A 215 -12.21 5.41 7.25
CA PHE A 215 -11.78 6.71 7.76
C PHE A 215 -12.38 7.84 6.92
N PRO A 216 -12.34 9.10 7.43
CA PRO A 216 -12.64 10.28 6.63
C PRO A 216 -11.80 10.31 5.35
N ILE A 217 -12.44 10.63 4.23
CA ILE A 217 -11.80 10.67 2.92
C ILE A 217 -10.83 11.84 2.84
N THR A 218 -9.69 11.65 2.21
CA THR A 218 -8.72 12.72 1.91
C THR A 218 -8.75 13.06 0.42
N GLU A 219 -8.85 14.34 0.09
CA GLU A 219 -8.66 14.87 -1.27
C GLU A 219 -7.17 15.11 -1.51
N ILE A 220 -6.67 14.66 -2.66
CA ILE A 220 -5.30 14.88 -3.11
C ILE A 220 -5.31 15.98 -4.16
N VAL A 221 -4.66 17.11 -3.87
CA VAL A 221 -4.50 18.23 -4.79
C VAL A 221 -3.04 18.32 -5.19
N SER A 222 -2.71 17.78 -6.36
CA SER A 222 -1.35 17.86 -6.91
C SER A 222 -1.14 19.18 -7.67
N GLU A 223 0.03 19.80 -7.50
CA GLU A 223 0.47 20.91 -8.33
C GLU A 223 1.03 20.42 -9.68
N ASN A 224 1.38 19.13 -9.79
CA ASN A 224 1.85 18.46 -10.99
C ASN A 224 0.66 17.91 -11.82
N ASP A 225 0.94 17.54 -13.07
CA ASP A 225 -0.03 16.92 -14.00
C ASP A 225 -0.67 15.64 -13.44
N PHE A 226 -0.07 15.00 -12.40
CA PHE A 226 -0.57 13.83 -11.66
C PHE A 226 0.20 13.67 -10.34
N PHE A 227 -0.31 12.84 -9.42
CA PHE A 227 0.27 12.57 -8.11
C PHE A 227 1.49 11.63 -8.24
N ASP A 228 2.62 12.18 -8.70
CA ASP A 228 3.89 11.48 -8.87
C ASP A 228 4.70 11.38 -7.56
N PHE A 229 5.92 10.82 -7.64
CA PHE A 229 6.82 10.67 -6.50
C PHE A 229 7.16 12.02 -5.85
N GLU A 230 7.43 13.05 -6.66
CA GLU A 230 7.74 14.39 -6.14
C GLU A 230 6.54 15.00 -5.43
N ALA A 231 5.33 14.82 -5.97
CA ALA A 231 4.10 15.26 -5.33
C ALA A 231 3.86 14.53 -4.00
N LYS A 232 4.14 13.21 -3.95
CA LYS A 232 3.94 12.38 -2.75
C LYS A 232 4.91 12.71 -1.60
N TYR A 233 6.17 13.05 -1.89
CA TYR A 233 7.23 13.08 -0.87
C TYR A 233 8.02 14.39 -0.78
N GLU A 234 7.87 15.31 -1.75
CA GLU A 234 8.58 16.58 -1.80
C GLU A 234 7.69 17.80 -1.55
N GLY A 235 6.46 17.59 -1.07
CA GLY A 235 5.55 18.66 -0.66
C GLY A 235 4.88 19.41 -1.81
N LYS A 236 4.82 18.81 -3.01
CA LYS A 236 4.12 19.37 -4.19
C LYS A 236 2.66 18.95 -4.30
N SER A 237 2.09 18.44 -3.21
CA SER A 237 0.68 18.13 -3.10
C SER A 237 0.12 18.63 -1.77
N LYS A 238 -1.18 18.90 -1.76
CA LYS A 238 -1.96 19.17 -0.54
C LYS A 238 -2.90 18.01 -0.31
N GLU A 239 -2.85 17.47 0.89
CA GLU A 239 -3.76 16.46 1.40
C GLU A 239 -4.80 17.16 2.27
N ILE A 240 -6.07 17.09 1.89
CA ILE A 240 -7.17 17.80 2.58
C ILE A 240 -8.13 16.77 3.16
N THR A 241 -8.13 16.65 4.50
CA THR A 241 -9.00 15.74 5.24
C THR A 241 -9.91 16.53 6.20
N PRO A 242 -11.25 16.43 6.13
CA PRO A 242 -12.01 15.67 5.14
C PRO A 242 -11.97 16.30 3.73
N ALA A 243 -12.17 15.46 2.71
CA ALA A 243 -12.21 15.87 1.30
C ALA A 243 -13.33 16.89 1.01
N ARG A 244 -13.08 17.82 0.10
CA ARG A 244 -14.06 18.86 -0.32
C ARG A 244 -15.01 18.33 -1.39
N ILE A 245 -15.73 17.25 -1.09
CA ILE A 245 -16.73 16.62 -1.94
C ILE A 245 -18.10 16.63 -1.24
N SER A 246 -19.18 16.41 -2.00
CA SER A 246 -20.52 16.35 -1.40
C SER A 246 -20.69 15.11 -0.51
N ASP A 247 -21.57 15.19 0.51
CA ASP A 247 -21.85 14.06 1.41
C ASP A 247 -22.31 12.80 0.66
N ASN A 248 -23.11 12.96 -0.40
CA ASN A 248 -23.56 11.84 -1.22
C ASN A 248 -22.39 11.16 -1.93
N LEU A 249 -21.43 11.93 -2.41
CA LEU A 249 -20.24 11.41 -3.07
C LEU A 249 -19.27 10.77 -2.07
N ALA A 250 -19.12 11.39 -0.90
CA ALA A 250 -18.34 10.82 0.20
C ALA A 250 -18.91 9.45 0.62
N LYS A 251 -20.23 9.35 0.78
CA LYS A 251 -20.90 8.08 1.06
C LYS A 251 -20.62 7.03 -0.02
N LYS A 252 -20.73 7.41 -1.31
CA LYS A 252 -20.48 6.52 -2.44
C LYS A 252 -19.02 6.01 -2.46
N VAL A 253 -18.04 6.87 -2.18
CA VAL A 253 -16.62 6.48 -2.06
C VAL A 253 -16.42 5.50 -0.91
N SER A 254 -17.02 5.78 0.26
CA SER A 254 -16.93 4.90 1.43
C SER A 254 -17.56 3.52 1.16
N GLU A 255 -18.76 3.47 0.58
CA GLU A 255 -19.43 2.22 0.22
C GLU A 255 -18.60 1.43 -0.79
N ARG A 256 -18.04 2.07 -1.80
CA ARG A 256 -17.16 1.44 -2.79
C ARG A 256 -15.86 0.93 -2.15
N THR A 257 -15.30 1.66 -1.21
CA THR A 257 -14.11 1.24 -0.46
C THR A 257 -14.38 -0.04 0.36
N ILE A 258 -15.52 -0.10 1.05
CA ILE A 258 -15.94 -1.29 1.80
C ILE A 258 -16.15 -2.49 0.86
N GLU A 259 -16.81 -2.28 -0.28
CA GLU A 259 -17.02 -3.32 -1.28
C GLU A 259 -15.70 -3.89 -1.82
N ILE A 260 -14.75 -3.02 -2.18
CA ILE A 260 -13.40 -3.42 -2.64
C ILE A 260 -12.66 -4.18 -1.54
N TYR A 261 -12.73 -3.70 -0.29
CA TYR A 261 -12.12 -4.36 0.86
C TYR A 261 -12.62 -5.79 1.03
N GLN A 262 -13.92 -6.01 0.89
CA GLN A 262 -14.55 -7.33 0.96
C GLN A 262 -14.17 -8.22 -0.24
N LEU A 263 -14.27 -7.69 -1.46
CA LEU A 263 -13.96 -8.44 -2.68
C LEU A 263 -12.51 -8.91 -2.75
N LEU A 264 -11.58 -8.07 -2.33
CA LEU A 264 -10.15 -8.39 -2.27
C LEU A 264 -9.76 -9.20 -1.03
N GLU A 265 -10.71 -9.48 -0.11
CA GLU A 265 -10.45 -10.16 1.16
C GLU A 265 -9.36 -9.46 2.00
N LEU A 266 -9.39 -8.12 2.02
CA LEU A 266 -8.42 -7.33 2.78
C LEU A 266 -8.60 -7.53 4.29
N ASN A 267 -7.53 -7.33 5.06
CA ASN A 267 -7.55 -7.44 6.52
C ASN A 267 -6.64 -6.38 7.15
N GLY A 268 -7.01 -5.92 8.36
CA GLY A 268 -6.31 -4.84 9.04
C GLY A 268 -6.54 -3.50 8.36
N ILE A 269 -5.55 -2.63 8.39
CA ILE A 269 -5.63 -1.30 7.79
C ILE A 269 -5.23 -1.39 6.31
N ALA A 270 -6.07 -0.86 5.44
CA ALA A 270 -5.80 -0.68 4.01
C ALA A 270 -6.20 0.73 3.55
N ARG A 271 -5.80 1.10 2.35
CA ARG A 271 -6.17 2.37 1.71
C ARG A 271 -6.50 2.13 0.25
N VAL A 272 -7.62 2.69 -0.20
CA VAL A 272 -8.04 2.62 -1.60
C VAL A 272 -8.02 4.01 -2.21
N ASP A 273 -7.35 4.15 -3.34
CA ASP A 273 -7.15 5.41 -4.04
C ASP A 273 -8.08 5.46 -5.27
N PHE A 274 -8.73 6.61 -5.49
CA PHE A 274 -9.75 6.81 -6.52
C PHE A 274 -9.55 8.10 -7.31
N ILE A 275 -10.00 8.10 -8.57
CA ILE A 275 -10.38 9.33 -9.30
C ILE A 275 -11.90 9.37 -9.39
N ILE A 276 -12.50 10.45 -8.90
CA ILE A 276 -13.94 10.72 -9.08
C ILE A 276 -14.13 11.38 -10.44
N MET A 277 -14.78 10.67 -11.36
CA MET A 277 -15.11 11.14 -12.69
C MET A 277 -16.63 10.96 -12.91
N ASP A 278 -17.32 12.00 -13.34
CA ASP A 278 -18.78 11.98 -13.58
C ASP A 278 -19.61 11.48 -12.36
N ASN A 279 -19.22 11.88 -11.15
CA ASN A 279 -19.78 11.44 -9.87
C ASN A 279 -19.67 9.94 -9.59
N GLU A 280 -18.72 9.25 -10.25
CA GLU A 280 -18.40 7.84 -10.03
C GLU A 280 -16.93 7.69 -9.56
N PRO A 281 -16.66 6.95 -8.45
CA PRO A 281 -15.31 6.66 -8.03
C PRO A 281 -14.72 5.51 -8.86
N TYR A 282 -13.68 5.81 -9.62
CA TYR A 282 -12.87 4.85 -10.36
C TYR A 282 -11.65 4.48 -9.52
N ILE A 283 -11.44 3.21 -9.23
CA ILE A 283 -10.27 2.77 -8.48
C ILE A 283 -8.98 2.99 -9.27
N ILE A 284 -7.94 3.47 -8.57
CA ILE A 284 -6.57 3.55 -9.04
C ILE A 284 -5.78 2.35 -8.53
N GLU A 285 -5.79 2.14 -7.20
CA GLU A 285 -5.09 1.05 -6.52
C GLU A 285 -5.62 0.81 -5.11
N ALA A 286 -5.34 -0.39 -4.57
CA ALA A 286 -5.56 -0.74 -3.18
C ALA A 286 -4.22 -1.04 -2.50
N ASN A 287 -3.93 -0.35 -1.40
CA ASN A 287 -2.69 -0.45 -0.65
C ASN A 287 -2.92 -1.25 0.62
N THR A 288 -2.25 -2.38 0.80
CA THR A 288 -2.43 -3.30 1.94
C THR A 288 -1.52 -2.99 3.12
N VAL A 289 -0.48 -2.18 2.93
CA VAL A 289 0.38 -1.63 3.99
C VAL A 289 0.58 -0.13 3.72
N PRO A 290 -0.45 0.71 3.95
CA PRO A 290 -0.35 2.14 3.71
C PRO A 290 0.66 2.81 4.64
N GLY A 291 1.11 4.02 4.28
CA GLY A 291 2.01 4.82 5.10
C GLY A 291 1.47 5.08 6.51
N LEU A 292 2.32 4.90 7.51
CA LEU A 292 1.99 5.04 8.94
C LEU A 292 2.90 6.05 9.66
N SER A 293 3.70 6.86 8.93
CA SER A 293 4.39 8.00 9.56
C SER A 293 3.37 9.07 9.98
N GLU A 294 3.70 9.92 10.93
CA GLU A 294 2.75 10.90 11.50
C GLU A 294 2.08 11.79 10.43
N GLU A 295 2.80 12.11 9.37
CA GLU A 295 2.32 12.90 8.24
C GLU A 295 1.65 12.07 7.13
N SER A 296 1.62 10.73 7.26
CA SER A 296 0.95 9.88 6.27
C SER A 296 -0.57 10.00 6.35
N ILE A 297 -1.24 9.67 5.25
CA ILE A 297 -2.70 9.85 5.09
C ILE A 297 -3.50 9.08 6.14
N ILE A 298 -3.20 7.80 6.41
CA ILE A 298 -3.94 7.02 7.42
C ILE A 298 -3.85 7.65 8.81
N PRO A 299 -2.66 8.03 9.35
CA PRO A 299 -2.56 8.82 10.57
C PRO A 299 -3.34 10.14 10.56
N GLN A 300 -3.34 10.87 9.46
CA GLN A 300 -4.12 12.10 9.33
C GLN A 300 -5.64 11.83 9.40
N GLN A 301 -6.12 10.82 8.67
CA GLN A 301 -7.52 10.39 8.67
C GLN A 301 -7.97 9.91 10.04
N ALA A 302 -7.15 9.09 10.73
CA ALA A 302 -7.44 8.62 12.10
C ALA A 302 -7.57 9.80 13.08
N ARG A 303 -6.62 10.75 13.06
CA ARG A 303 -6.71 11.97 13.88
C ARG A 303 -7.95 12.80 13.57
N CYS A 304 -8.33 12.93 12.31
CA CYS A 304 -9.57 13.62 11.91
C CYS A 304 -10.82 12.96 12.52
N GLN A 305 -10.80 11.64 12.70
CA GLN A 305 -11.87 10.86 13.35
C GLN A 305 -11.74 10.85 14.88
N GLY A 306 -10.70 11.45 15.46
CA GLY A 306 -10.46 11.48 16.90
C GLY A 306 -9.74 10.24 17.44
N ILE A 307 -9.22 9.36 16.57
CA ILE A 307 -8.45 8.17 16.94
C ILE A 307 -6.97 8.55 17.07
N SER A 308 -6.38 8.28 18.23
CA SER A 308 -4.96 8.49 18.44
C SER A 308 -4.11 7.42 17.75
N LEU A 309 -2.85 7.73 17.42
CA LEU A 309 -1.94 6.73 16.82
C LEU A 309 -1.67 5.56 17.76
N SER A 310 -1.61 5.80 19.08
CA SER A 310 -1.48 4.72 20.05
C SER A 310 -2.69 3.79 20.00
N GLU A 311 -3.89 4.33 19.98
CA GLU A 311 -5.11 3.54 19.86
C GLU A 311 -5.13 2.73 18.56
N LEU A 312 -4.89 3.37 17.42
CA LEU A 312 -4.88 2.75 16.10
C LEU A 312 -3.90 1.56 16.02
N PHE A 313 -2.67 1.76 16.50
CA PHE A 313 -1.65 0.72 16.41
C PHE A 313 -1.86 -0.41 17.41
N ASN A 314 -2.35 -0.10 18.63
CA ASN A 314 -2.67 -1.13 19.61
C ASN A 314 -3.87 -1.96 19.16
N GLN A 315 -4.92 -1.35 18.61
CA GLN A 315 -6.03 -2.08 17.99
C GLN A 315 -5.55 -2.98 16.83
N SER A 316 -4.61 -2.51 16.00
CA SER A 316 -4.03 -3.33 14.92
C SER A 316 -3.31 -4.57 15.47
N VAL A 317 -2.55 -4.42 16.55
CA VAL A 317 -1.87 -5.54 17.20
C VAL A 317 -2.87 -6.47 17.89
N GLU A 318 -3.89 -5.95 18.56
CA GLU A 318 -4.94 -6.76 19.18
C GLU A 318 -5.72 -7.55 18.13
N HIS A 319 -6.09 -6.90 17.02
CA HIS A 319 -6.81 -7.53 15.90
C HIS A 319 -6.06 -8.73 15.30
N MET A 320 -4.75 -8.65 15.09
CA MET A 320 -3.98 -9.75 14.50
C MET A 320 -3.99 -11.03 15.36
N PHE A 321 -4.24 -10.92 16.67
CA PHE A 321 -4.34 -12.08 17.56
C PHE A 321 -5.75 -12.67 17.65
N HIS A 322 -6.78 -11.92 17.28
CA HIS A 322 -8.19 -12.30 17.44
C HIS A 322 -8.97 -12.38 16.12
N GLY A 323 -8.42 -11.84 15.05
CA GLY A 323 -9.10 -11.65 13.75
C GLY A 323 -8.88 -12.77 12.71
N LYS A 324 -8.46 -13.98 13.13
CA LYS A 324 -8.38 -15.16 12.24
C LYS A 324 -9.58 -16.05 12.42
#